data_b91c76f8217e57b9b7273bca4e0f4854
#
_entry.id   b91c76f8217e57b9b7273bca4e0f4854
#
_cell.length_a   1.000
_cell.length_b   1.000
_cell.length_c   1.000
_cell.angle_alpha   90.00
_cell.angle_beta   90.00
_cell.angle_gamma   90.00
#
_symmetry.space_group_name_H-M   'P 1'
#
loop_
_entity.id
_entity.type
_entity.pdbx_description
1 polymer ?
#
loop_
_entity_poly.entity_id
_entity_poly.type
_entity_poly.pdbx_seq_one_letter_code
_entity_poly.pdbx_strand_id
1 'polypeptide(L)'
;FADGWRIPKRELWRIRGPVVALAVGLVLFTVVGAGYFIHWLLPSIPLPVAFALAAVLSPTDAVAVSAITQDRLPTPLMHMLQGEALMNDASGLVTFKFALAAAITGVFSLTDASFSFVLVALGGLAVGVALSWLIGRLRAWMIARGWDDPATHVVFMLLLPFAAYELAVRLCVSGLLWLVA
;
A
#
# COMPACT_ATOMS: atom_id res chain seq x y z
N PHE A 1 7.72 -2.84 -4.58
CA PHE A 1 8.30 -2.09 -5.72
C PHE A 1 8.59 -3.01 -6.89
N ALA A 2 9.28 -4.15 -6.66
CA ALA A 2 9.60 -5.13 -7.71
C ALA A 2 8.35 -5.70 -8.39
N ASP A 3 7.29 -5.94 -7.64
CA ASP A 3 6.04 -6.53 -8.15
C ASP A 3 5.27 -5.60 -9.07
N GLY A 4 5.31 -4.29 -8.82
CA GLY A 4 4.71 -3.30 -9.71
C GLY A 4 5.31 -3.25 -11.12
N TRP A 5 6.52 -3.79 -11.31
CA TRP A 5 7.19 -3.90 -12.61
C TRP A 5 6.83 -5.19 -13.37
N ARG A 6 6.38 -6.21 -12.65
CA ARG A 6 6.07 -7.53 -13.24
C ARG A 6 4.73 -7.57 -13.96
N ILE A 7 3.78 -6.71 -13.56
CA ILE A 7 2.43 -6.73 -14.13
C ILE A 7 2.35 -5.78 -15.34
N PRO A 8 1.95 -6.25 -16.54
CA PRO A 8 1.71 -5.38 -17.67
C PRO A 8 0.60 -4.37 -17.36
N LYS A 9 0.86 -3.08 -17.52
CA LYS A 9 -0.09 -2.00 -17.17
C LYS A 9 -1.47 -2.17 -17.82
N ARG A 10 -1.53 -2.67 -19.06
CA ARG A 10 -2.78 -2.92 -19.78
C ARG A 10 -3.64 -4.00 -19.12
N GLU A 11 -3.01 -5.01 -18.57
CA GLU A 11 -3.67 -6.13 -17.92
C GLU A 11 -4.20 -5.70 -16.53
N LEU A 12 -3.40 -4.97 -15.76
CA LEU A 12 -3.83 -4.38 -14.49
C LEU A 12 -5.07 -3.47 -14.66
N TRP A 13 -5.10 -2.67 -15.72
CA TRP A 13 -6.26 -1.83 -16.03
C TRP A 13 -7.52 -2.64 -16.35
N ARG A 14 -7.36 -3.79 -16.98
CA ARG A 14 -8.48 -4.69 -17.33
C ARG A 14 -9.08 -5.38 -16.10
N ILE A 15 -8.23 -5.76 -15.12
CA ILE A 15 -8.65 -6.44 -13.90
C ILE A 15 -8.80 -5.51 -12.69
N ARG A 16 -8.75 -4.19 -12.88
CA ARG A 16 -8.80 -3.19 -11.81
C ARG A 16 -9.98 -3.33 -10.86
N GLY A 17 -11.16 -3.68 -11.38
CA GLY A 17 -12.38 -3.84 -10.58
C GLY A 17 -12.23 -4.94 -9.52
N PRO A 18 -11.98 -6.20 -9.92
CA PRO A 18 -11.69 -7.28 -8.98
C PRO A 18 -10.52 -6.99 -8.04
N VAL A 19 -9.43 -6.41 -8.56
CA VAL A 19 -8.23 -6.08 -7.75
C VAL A 19 -8.57 -5.08 -6.64
N VAL A 20 -9.25 -3.98 -6.97
CA VAL A 20 -9.65 -2.98 -5.97
C VAL A 20 -10.69 -3.55 -4.99
N ALA A 21 -11.65 -4.34 -5.47
CA ALA A 21 -12.65 -4.95 -4.61
C ALA A 21 -12.02 -5.92 -3.59
N LEU A 22 -11.02 -6.69 -4.00
CA LEU A 22 -10.28 -7.57 -3.09
C LEU A 22 -9.36 -6.76 -2.17
N ALA A 23 -8.55 -5.85 -2.72
CA ALA A 23 -7.57 -5.10 -1.95
C ALA A 23 -8.19 -4.18 -0.89
N VAL A 24 -9.39 -3.67 -1.11
CA VAL A 24 -10.08 -2.82 -0.14
C VAL A 24 -11.17 -3.60 0.59
N GLY A 25 -12.03 -4.30 -0.15
CA GLY A 25 -13.19 -4.98 0.40
C GLY A 25 -12.80 -6.16 1.31
N LEU A 26 -11.87 -7.01 0.86
CA LEU A 26 -11.41 -8.15 1.66
C LEU A 26 -10.62 -7.68 2.88
N VAL A 27 -9.77 -6.66 2.74
CA VAL A 27 -9.03 -6.09 3.88
C VAL A 27 -9.99 -5.56 4.94
N LEU A 28 -10.97 -4.74 4.55
CA LEU A 28 -11.96 -4.21 5.51
C LEU A 28 -12.81 -5.32 6.13
N PHE A 29 -13.24 -6.30 5.35
CA PHE A 29 -13.98 -7.46 5.86
C PHE A 29 -13.14 -8.26 6.87
N THR A 30 -11.88 -8.52 6.55
CA THR A 30 -10.95 -9.24 7.43
C THR A 30 -10.68 -8.44 8.71
N VAL A 31 -10.44 -7.13 8.60
CA VAL A 31 -10.17 -6.27 9.76
C VAL A 31 -11.37 -6.22 10.69
N VAL A 32 -12.56 -6.05 10.15
CA VAL A 32 -13.79 -6.02 10.97
C VAL A 32 -14.04 -7.38 11.61
N GLY A 33 -14.00 -8.47 10.82
CA GLY A 33 -14.24 -9.82 11.33
C GLY A 33 -13.19 -10.26 12.36
N ALA A 34 -11.91 -10.15 12.01
CA ALA A 34 -10.82 -10.54 12.90
C ALA A 34 -10.70 -9.60 14.11
N GLY A 35 -10.96 -8.31 13.95
CA GLY A 35 -10.93 -7.35 15.05
C GLY A 35 -11.98 -7.66 16.11
N TYR A 36 -13.23 -7.91 15.71
CA TYR A 36 -14.27 -8.36 16.65
C TYR A 36 -13.96 -9.73 17.25
N PHE A 37 -13.42 -10.67 16.48
CA PHE A 37 -13.01 -11.97 16.96
C PHE A 37 -11.90 -11.89 18.01
N ILE A 38 -10.88 -11.06 17.78
CA ILE A 38 -9.78 -10.82 18.73
C ILE A 38 -10.33 -10.20 20.02
N HIS A 39 -11.19 -9.21 19.93
CA HIS A 39 -11.79 -8.57 21.11
C HIS A 39 -12.69 -9.54 21.88
N TRP A 40 -13.43 -10.41 21.19
CA TRP A 40 -14.24 -11.46 21.83
C TRP A 40 -13.38 -12.49 22.56
N LEU A 41 -12.26 -12.89 21.94
CA LEU A 41 -11.34 -13.86 22.53
C LEU A 41 -10.55 -13.27 23.71
N LEU A 42 -10.19 -12.00 23.60
CA LEU A 42 -9.37 -11.25 24.57
C LEU A 42 -10.08 -9.93 24.95
N PRO A 43 -11.10 -9.97 25.81
CA PRO A 43 -11.87 -8.77 26.19
C PRO A 43 -11.04 -7.67 26.87
N SER A 44 -9.87 -8.01 27.39
CA SER A 44 -8.91 -7.06 27.96
C SER A 44 -8.29 -6.11 26.92
N ILE A 45 -8.31 -6.49 25.64
CA ILE A 45 -7.79 -5.66 24.54
C ILE A 45 -8.90 -4.71 24.07
N PRO A 46 -8.69 -3.38 24.12
CA PRO A 46 -9.66 -2.42 23.57
C PRO A 46 -9.96 -2.68 22.11
N LEU A 47 -11.21 -2.49 21.70
CA LEU A 47 -11.65 -2.77 20.33
C LEU A 47 -10.82 -2.07 19.23
N PRO A 48 -10.41 -0.79 19.37
CA PRO A 48 -9.54 -0.15 18.39
C PRO A 48 -8.15 -0.82 18.25
N VAL A 49 -7.62 -1.34 19.37
CA VAL A 49 -6.33 -2.07 19.35
C VAL A 49 -6.50 -3.42 18.65
N ALA A 50 -7.64 -4.11 18.88
CA ALA A 50 -7.97 -5.34 18.18
C ALA A 50 -8.09 -5.11 16.64
N PHE A 51 -8.69 -4.00 16.22
CA PHE A 51 -8.74 -3.61 14.82
C PHE A 51 -7.35 -3.27 14.25
N ALA A 52 -6.49 -2.61 15.02
CA ALA A 52 -5.11 -2.35 14.61
C ALA A 52 -4.34 -3.66 14.38
N LEU A 53 -4.45 -4.63 15.29
CA LEU A 53 -3.87 -5.97 15.11
C LEU A 53 -4.41 -6.68 13.88
N ALA A 54 -5.73 -6.66 13.68
CA ALA A 54 -6.37 -7.27 12.52
C ALA A 54 -5.91 -6.60 11.20
N ALA A 55 -5.70 -5.29 11.20
CA ALA A 55 -5.22 -4.55 10.03
C ALA A 55 -3.77 -4.93 9.64
N VAL A 56 -2.91 -5.24 10.61
CA VAL A 56 -1.55 -5.73 10.34
C VAL A 56 -1.56 -7.15 9.79
N LEU A 57 -2.50 -7.98 10.21
CA LEU A 57 -2.62 -9.38 9.79
C LEU A 57 -3.38 -9.55 8.47
N SER A 58 -4.08 -8.51 8.01
CA SER A 58 -4.97 -8.57 6.85
C SER A 58 -4.26 -8.63 5.49
N PRO A 59 -3.11 -7.94 5.24
CA PRO A 59 -2.46 -7.98 3.94
C PRO A 59 -1.96 -9.38 3.57
N THR A 60 -2.13 -9.75 2.30
CA THR A 60 -1.65 -11.00 1.72
C THR A 60 -0.37 -10.79 0.94
N ASP A 61 0.51 -11.79 0.91
CA ASP A 61 1.79 -11.73 0.19
C ASP A 61 1.75 -12.62 -1.06
N ALA A 62 1.73 -12.02 -2.24
CA ALA A 62 1.74 -12.73 -3.51
C ALA A 62 3.06 -13.49 -3.75
N VAL A 63 4.17 -13.05 -3.16
CA VAL A 63 5.46 -13.75 -3.29
C VAL A 63 5.42 -15.06 -2.53
N ALA A 64 4.85 -15.07 -1.32
CA ALA A 64 4.65 -16.29 -0.55
C ALA A 64 3.72 -17.27 -1.29
N VAL A 65 2.64 -16.76 -1.90
CA VAL A 65 1.73 -17.58 -2.71
C VAL A 65 2.46 -18.20 -3.92
N SER A 66 3.26 -17.41 -4.66
CA SER A 66 4.01 -17.92 -5.81
C SER A 66 5.04 -18.98 -5.40
N ALA A 67 5.72 -18.79 -4.28
CA ALA A 67 6.68 -19.75 -3.73
C ALA A 67 6.02 -21.09 -3.35
N ILE A 68 4.84 -21.05 -2.71
CA ILE A 68 4.10 -22.26 -2.31
C ILE A 68 3.53 -22.98 -3.53
N THR A 69 3.01 -22.25 -4.51
CA THR A 69 2.40 -22.82 -5.71
C THR A 69 3.41 -23.19 -6.79
N GLN A 70 4.70 -22.87 -6.59
CA GLN A 70 5.78 -23.14 -7.57
C GLN A 70 5.43 -22.63 -8.97
N ASP A 71 4.84 -21.43 -9.04
CA ASP A 71 4.40 -20.78 -10.28
C ASP A 71 3.43 -21.60 -11.16
N ARG A 72 2.71 -22.56 -10.55
CA ARG A 72 1.73 -23.40 -11.25
C ARG A 72 0.37 -22.74 -11.45
N LEU A 73 0.16 -21.54 -10.91
CA LEU A 73 -1.09 -20.81 -11.10
C LEU A 73 -1.20 -20.25 -12.53
N PRO A 74 -2.42 -20.21 -13.09
CA PRO A 74 -2.65 -19.53 -14.36
C PRO A 74 -2.22 -18.06 -14.28
N THR A 75 -1.53 -17.56 -15.31
CA THR A 75 -1.00 -16.19 -15.38
C THR A 75 -2.02 -15.10 -15.01
N PRO A 76 -3.29 -15.15 -15.49
CA PRO A 76 -4.29 -14.13 -15.12
C PRO A 76 -4.59 -14.11 -13.62
N LEU A 77 -4.60 -15.28 -12.97
CA LEU A 77 -4.84 -15.37 -11.53
C LEU A 77 -3.64 -14.84 -10.76
N MET A 78 -2.42 -15.15 -11.21
CA MET A 78 -1.19 -14.62 -10.60
C MET A 78 -1.14 -13.09 -10.69
N HIS A 79 -1.45 -12.51 -11.85
CA HIS A 79 -1.50 -11.05 -12.01
C HIS A 79 -2.58 -10.40 -11.12
N MET A 80 -3.71 -11.08 -10.90
CA MET A 80 -4.76 -10.60 -10.01
C MET A 80 -4.27 -10.60 -8.55
N LEU A 81 -3.63 -11.68 -8.10
CA LEU A 81 -3.06 -11.79 -6.75
C LEU A 81 -1.93 -10.79 -6.52
N GLN A 82 -1.04 -10.60 -7.50
CA GLN A 82 0.02 -9.60 -7.42
C GLN A 82 -0.54 -8.17 -7.38
N GLY A 83 -1.56 -7.88 -8.18
CA GLY A 83 -2.23 -6.58 -8.17
C GLY A 83 -2.98 -6.32 -6.86
N GLU A 84 -3.64 -7.33 -6.32
CA GLU A 84 -4.31 -7.28 -5.02
C GLU A 84 -3.29 -7.06 -3.91
N ALA A 85 -2.22 -7.87 -3.82
CA ALA A 85 -1.18 -7.74 -2.80
C ALA A 85 -0.48 -6.37 -2.83
N LEU A 86 -0.28 -5.78 -4.01
CA LEU A 86 0.30 -4.45 -4.14
C LEU A 86 -0.58 -3.35 -3.53
N MET A 87 -1.90 -3.53 -3.57
CA MET A 87 -2.86 -2.53 -3.10
C MET A 87 -3.35 -2.79 -1.66
N ASN A 88 -3.40 -4.06 -1.23
CA ASN A 88 -3.88 -4.41 0.09
C ASN A 88 -2.92 -3.96 1.21
N ASP A 89 -1.60 -3.93 0.95
CA ASP A 89 -0.61 -3.36 1.87
C ASP A 89 -0.93 -1.90 2.20
N ALA A 90 -1.28 -1.10 1.18
CA ALA A 90 -1.69 0.28 1.38
C ALA A 90 -3.00 0.37 2.19
N SER A 91 -3.99 -0.46 1.86
CA SER A 91 -5.28 -0.50 2.55
C SER A 91 -5.12 -0.93 4.01
N GLY A 92 -4.31 -1.96 4.27
CA GLY A 92 -3.99 -2.44 5.61
C GLY A 92 -3.27 -1.39 6.45
N LEU A 93 -2.25 -0.74 5.88
CA LEU A 93 -1.49 0.30 6.57
C LEU A 93 -2.35 1.51 6.93
N VAL A 94 -3.23 1.94 6.02
CA VAL A 94 -4.14 3.06 6.28
C VAL A 94 -5.13 2.67 7.37
N THR A 95 -5.75 1.49 7.28
CA THR A 95 -6.68 0.99 8.29
C THR A 95 -6.01 0.86 9.66
N PHE A 96 -4.76 0.38 9.70
CA PHE A 96 -3.95 0.31 10.91
C PHE A 96 -3.75 1.71 11.55
N LYS A 97 -3.37 2.71 10.74
CA LYS A 97 -3.17 4.08 11.24
C LYS A 97 -4.45 4.66 11.86
N PHE A 98 -5.62 4.41 11.25
CA PHE A 98 -6.90 4.86 11.80
C PHE A 98 -7.28 4.13 13.09
N ALA A 99 -7.11 2.83 13.12
CA ALA A 99 -7.37 2.04 14.33
C ALA A 99 -6.46 2.47 15.48
N LEU A 100 -5.19 2.76 15.18
CA LEU A 100 -4.23 3.26 16.15
C LEU A 100 -4.59 4.67 16.64
N ALA A 101 -4.98 5.57 15.75
CA ALA A 101 -5.45 6.90 16.11
C ALA A 101 -6.68 6.82 17.02
N ALA A 102 -7.65 5.98 16.70
CA ALA A 102 -8.82 5.72 17.55
C ALA A 102 -8.45 5.13 18.92
N ALA A 103 -7.41 4.28 18.97
CA ALA A 103 -6.91 3.74 20.23
C ALA A 103 -6.27 4.80 21.14
N ILE A 104 -5.57 5.78 20.55
CA ILE A 104 -4.88 6.85 21.28
C ILE A 104 -5.85 7.97 21.70
N THR A 105 -6.74 8.38 20.81
CA THR A 105 -7.64 9.53 21.03
C THR A 105 -8.95 9.16 21.73
N GLY A 106 -9.32 7.88 21.71
CA GLY A 106 -10.62 7.40 22.21
C GLY A 106 -11.81 7.79 21.32
N VAL A 107 -11.59 8.51 20.21
CA VAL A 107 -12.65 8.99 19.31
C VAL A 107 -12.47 8.35 17.94
N PHE A 108 -13.52 7.72 17.43
CA PHE A 108 -13.56 7.20 16.06
C PHE A 108 -14.59 7.99 15.25
N SER A 109 -14.11 8.79 14.29
CA SER A 109 -14.97 9.49 13.33
C SER A 109 -14.84 8.82 11.96
N LEU A 110 -15.91 8.21 11.49
CA LEU A 110 -15.96 7.59 10.15
C LEU A 110 -15.77 8.61 9.03
N THR A 111 -16.30 9.82 9.20
CA THR A 111 -16.16 10.90 8.24
C THR A 111 -14.72 11.37 8.09
N ASP A 112 -14.05 11.62 9.20
CA ASP A 112 -12.64 12.06 9.19
C ASP A 112 -11.72 10.95 8.70
N ALA A 113 -12.02 9.69 9.10
CA ALA A 113 -11.30 8.53 8.60
C ALA A 113 -11.43 8.36 7.08
N SER A 114 -12.65 8.47 6.54
CA SER A 114 -12.89 8.34 5.11
C SER A 114 -12.24 9.47 4.30
N PHE A 115 -12.35 10.71 4.78
CA PHE A 115 -11.73 11.86 4.12
C PHE A 115 -10.20 11.74 4.12
N SER A 116 -9.61 11.40 5.26
CA SER A 116 -8.17 11.20 5.38
C SER A 116 -7.69 10.01 4.53
N PHE A 117 -8.48 8.92 4.45
CA PHE A 117 -8.17 7.79 3.57
C PHE A 117 -8.04 8.24 2.11
N VAL A 118 -9.05 8.96 1.61
CA VAL A 118 -9.05 9.46 0.23
C VAL A 118 -7.86 10.41 0.00
N LEU A 119 -7.59 11.30 0.96
CA LEU A 119 -6.49 12.26 0.88
C LEU A 119 -5.11 11.57 0.86
N VAL A 120 -4.90 10.59 1.73
CA VAL A 120 -3.66 9.80 1.78
C VAL A 120 -3.51 8.94 0.52
N ALA A 121 -4.58 8.29 0.05
CA ALA A 121 -4.55 7.47 -1.15
C ALA A 121 -4.26 8.30 -2.41
N LEU A 122 -4.99 9.40 -2.61
CA LEU A 122 -4.79 10.29 -3.75
C LEU A 122 -3.44 11.03 -3.66
N GLY A 123 -3.06 11.48 -2.46
CA GLY A 123 -1.76 12.13 -2.22
C GLY A 123 -0.59 11.18 -2.49
N GLY A 124 -0.65 9.95 -1.99
CA GLY A 124 0.35 8.93 -2.27
C GLY A 124 0.45 8.58 -3.75
N LEU A 125 -0.70 8.45 -4.43
CA LEU A 125 -0.74 8.22 -5.87
C LEU A 125 -0.13 9.39 -6.67
N ALA A 126 -0.49 10.61 -6.32
CA ALA A 126 0.03 11.83 -6.97
C ALA A 126 1.56 11.94 -6.79
N VAL A 127 2.05 11.73 -5.58
CA VAL A 127 3.49 11.72 -5.28
C VAL A 127 4.19 10.59 -6.05
N GLY A 128 3.63 9.38 -6.08
CA GLY A 128 4.18 8.26 -6.82
C GLY A 128 4.28 8.53 -8.33
N VAL A 129 3.23 9.11 -8.93
CA VAL A 129 3.20 9.48 -10.35
C VAL A 129 4.22 10.60 -10.64
N ALA A 130 4.25 11.64 -9.80
CA ALA A 130 5.19 12.76 -9.97
C ALA A 130 6.65 12.28 -9.86
N LEU A 131 6.94 11.43 -8.88
CA LEU A 131 8.27 10.85 -8.70
C LEU A 131 8.67 9.96 -9.88
N SER A 132 7.77 9.10 -10.32
CA SER A 132 8.00 8.22 -11.46
C SER A 132 8.28 9.01 -12.75
N TRP A 133 7.53 10.11 -12.98
CA TRP A 133 7.74 11.00 -14.10
C TRP A 133 9.10 11.72 -14.00
N LEU A 134 9.43 12.28 -12.83
CA LEU A 134 10.70 12.97 -12.58
C LEU A 134 11.89 12.05 -12.82
N ILE A 135 11.83 10.83 -12.30
CA ILE A 135 12.89 9.84 -12.44
C ILE A 135 13.04 9.39 -13.89
N GLY A 136 11.92 9.15 -14.60
CA GLY A 136 11.94 8.84 -16.02
C GLY A 136 12.62 9.95 -16.83
N ARG A 137 12.36 11.20 -16.48
CA ARG A 137 12.99 12.35 -17.12
C ARG A 137 14.49 12.49 -16.80
N LEU A 138 14.84 12.27 -15.53
CA LEU A 138 16.24 12.28 -15.08
C LEU A 138 17.04 11.17 -15.78
N ARG A 139 16.47 9.96 -15.83
CA ARG A 139 17.09 8.83 -16.54
C ARG A 139 17.29 9.13 -18.02
N ALA A 140 16.28 9.65 -18.71
CA ALA A 140 16.39 10.03 -20.13
C ALA A 140 17.48 11.08 -20.35
N TRP A 141 17.61 12.04 -19.44
CA TRP A 141 18.65 13.06 -19.49
C TRP A 141 20.06 12.49 -19.27
N MET A 142 20.22 11.54 -18.34
CA MET A 142 21.49 10.84 -18.08
C MET A 142 21.93 10.03 -19.31
N ILE A 143 21.01 9.25 -19.91
CA ILE A 143 21.27 8.47 -21.12
C ILE A 143 21.69 9.40 -22.27
N ALA A 144 21.00 10.51 -22.46
CA ALA A 144 21.33 11.49 -23.51
C ALA A 144 22.71 12.12 -23.35
N ARG A 145 23.28 12.08 -22.11
CA ARG A 145 24.64 12.55 -21.82
C ARG A 145 25.71 11.47 -21.83
N GLY A 146 25.36 10.24 -22.20
CA GLY A 146 26.28 9.11 -22.24
C GLY A 146 26.62 8.51 -20.90
N TRP A 147 25.84 8.83 -19.86
CA TRP A 147 25.96 8.25 -18.51
C TRP A 147 25.09 6.99 -18.39
N ASP A 148 25.28 6.08 -19.32
CA ASP A 148 24.53 4.81 -19.37
C ASP A 148 25.37 3.67 -18.79
N ASP A 149 25.77 3.81 -17.53
CA ASP A 149 26.50 2.78 -16.81
C ASP A 149 25.52 1.87 -16.05
N PRO A 150 25.59 0.53 -16.23
CA PRO A 150 24.76 -0.45 -15.53
C PRO A 150 24.83 -0.32 -14.00
N ALA A 151 25.99 0.01 -13.43
CA ALA A 151 26.15 0.18 -11.99
C ALA A 151 25.32 1.36 -11.47
N THR A 152 25.30 2.46 -12.19
CA THR A 152 24.47 3.63 -11.86
C THR A 152 22.98 3.29 -11.86
N HIS A 153 22.51 2.48 -12.81
CA HIS A 153 21.12 2.02 -12.84
C HIS A 153 20.74 1.16 -11.64
N VAL A 154 21.62 0.26 -11.22
CA VAL A 154 21.39 -0.58 -10.02
C VAL A 154 21.29 0.28 -8.76
N VAL A 155 22.21 1.24 -8.58
CA VAL A 155 22.19 2.15 -7.44
C VAL A 155 20.92 2.99 -7.41
N PHE A 156 20.48 3.54 -8.55
CA PHE A 156 19.22 4.26 -8.65
C PHE A 156 18.01 3.39 -8.28
N MET A 157 17.96 2.16 -8.79
CA MET A 157 16.87 1.22 -8.50
C MET A 157 16.80 0.86 -7.02
N LEU A 158 17.95 0.76 -6.34
CA LEU A 158 18.01 0.48 -4.90
C LEU A 158 17.63 1.69 -4.04
N LEU A 159 18.09 2.88 -4.39
CA LEU A 159 17.84 4.09 -3.59
C LEU A 159 16.43 4.66 -3.79
N LEU A 160 15.82 4.41 -4.95
CA LEU A 160 14.54 4.97 -5.33
C LEU A 160 13.40 4.68 -4.35
N PRO A 161 13.18 3.42 -3.89
CA PRO A 161 12.12 3.10 -2.96
C PRO A 161 12.26 3.84 -1.62
N PHE A 162 13.50 3.99 -1.14
CA PHE A 162 13.78 4.69 0.11
C PHE A 162 13.51 6.20 -0.01
N ALA A 163 13.97 6.81 -1.11
CA ALA A 163 13.72 8.22 -1.37
C ALA A 163 12.21 8.51 -1.55
N ALA A 164 11.50 7.63 -2.26
CA ALA A 164 10.06 7.74 -2.45
C ALA A 164 9.30 7.60 -1.13
N TYR A 165 9.68 6.62 -0.30
CA TYR A 165 9.08 6.41 1.01
C TYR A 165 9.29 7.61 1.93
N GLU A 166 10.54 8.09 2.06
CA GLU A 166 10.88 9.23 2.90
C GLU A 166 10.15 10.51 2.48
N LEU A 167 10.08 10.76 1.17
CA LEU A 167 9.34 11.91 0.64
C LEU A 167 7.84 11.78 0.91
N ALA A 168 7.26 10.61 0.69
CA ALA A 168 5.84 10.36 0.94
C ALA A 168 5.49 10.51 2.43
N VAL A 169 6.33 9.99 3.33
CA VAL A 169 6.14 10.11 4.78
C VAL A 169 6.20 11.58 5.20
N ARG A 170 7.16 12.34 4.72
CA ARG A 170 7.29 13.78 5.06
C ARG A 170 6.10 14.59 4.55
N LEU A 171 5.63 14.34 3.34
CA LEU A 171 4.48 15.02 2.76
C LEU A 171 3.16 14.63 3.42
N CYS A 172 2.98 13.33 3.73
CA CYS A 172 1.78 12.85 4.43
C CYS A 172 1.76 13.25 5.90
N VAL A 173 2.91 13.26 6.60
CA VAL A 173 2.98 13.69 8.00
C VAL A 173 2.69 15.18 8.12
N SER A 174 3.15 16.02 7.20
CA SER A 174 2.76 17.44 7.19
C SER A 174 1.26 17.63 6.97
N GLY A 175 0.59 16.78 6.17
CA GLY A 175 -0.86 16.80 6.00
C GLY A 175 -1.65 16.34 7.23
N LEU A 176 -1.14 15.35 7.97
CA LEU A 176 -1.77 14.84 9.19
C LEU A 176 -1.62 15.78 10.38
N LEU A 177 -0.50 16.47 10.51
CA LEU A 177 -0.28 17.48 11.56
C LEU A 177 -1.18 18.72 11.39
N TRP A 178 -1.59 19.06 10.17
CA TRP A 178 -2.56 20.11 9.91
C TRP A 178 -4.00 19.74 10.31
N LEU A 179 -4.28 18.45 10.42
CA LEU A 179 -5.63 17.95 10.79
C LEU A 179 -5.78 17.79 12.31
N VAL A 180 -4.66 17.77 13.05
CA VAL A 180 -4.64 17.58 14.52
C VAL A 180 -4.35 18.89 15.26
N ALA A 181 -3.92 19.96 14.55
CA ALA A 181 -3.71 21.30 15.08
C ALA A 181 -4.92 22.19 14.84
#